data_4f6ab3d9d30a86831b2aa30e45ccaf46
#
_entry.id   4f6ab3d9d30a86831b2aa30e45ccaf46
#
_cell.length_a   1.000
_cell.length_b   1.000
_cell.length_c   1.000
_cell.angle_alpha   90.00
_cell.angle_beta   90.00
_cell.angle_gamma   90.00
#
_symmetry.space_group_name_H-M   'P 1'
#
loop_
_entity.id
_entity.type
_entity.pdbx_description
1 polymer ?
#
loop_
_entity_poly.entity_id
_entity_poly.type
_entity_poly.pdbx_seq_one_letter_code
_entity_poly.pdbx_strand_id
1 'polypeptide(L)'
;NCIEGFWAVDKSGKRIEGVRYGQVPTTPAIPYTNAGAPTLPTGSVPQLYRLPGLNHGGGSDLYSINAQVKGGDRGKDVSGVWQFGRDGNFEAGIYPVTIKEGAYGDTGLFNNTLDNRFCAHAGDGKCSMRETFPSDVRFGLKVRLGWRANGWIHGRINEPTAAFEATTSGPNPVSVVSVEARPVKVPTFSVTMPKAELPAELRKLYLEGGSKDDPRIWGRGGIGTTLGRSLSGEMINSVIYEPNVANGIDELAIWLALGKDKAVAAPAYWSFKLRSAWDQCTTSNSKLSAVLGTNATTYLDGPPVFNAESQTLDYRVSAPHLMPDGSKTVGTYDLVIDANVARCIYGFSNAPVSASISVVGENGENRIAATTVRERDGWIYLSASGFTFSSPTLRVKLTQEVVVETKPVVATKKTISCVKGKKVKKVTGESPKCPKGFKQR
;
A
#
# COMPACT_ATOMS: atom_id res chain seq x y z
N ASN A 1 -23.14 7.60 -0.83
CA ASN A 1 -22.52 6.29 -0.99
C ASN A 1 -21.12 6.46 -1.59
N CYS A 2 -20.07 6.07 -0.89
CA CYS A 2 -18.72 6.24 -1.38
C CYS A 2 -18.26 5.13 -2.36
N ILE A 3 -18.98 4.00 -2.44
CA ILE A 3 -18.69 2.91 -3.36
C ILE A 3 -19.37 3.19 -4.69
N GLU A 4 -18.58 3.40 -5.75
CA GLU A 4 -19.06 3.62 -7.12
C GLU A 4 -19.01 2.38 -7.99
N GLY A 5 -18.14 1.43 -7.66
CA GLY A 5 -17.99 0.19 -8.41
C GLY A 5 -17.28 -0.88 -7.61
N PHE A 6 -17.68 -2.09 -7.83
CA PHE A 6 -17.03 -3.30 -7.35
C PHE A 6 -17.06 -4.33 -8.47
N TRP A 7 -15.95 -5.00 -8.71
CA TRP A 7 -15.84 -6.02 -9.76
C TRP A 7 -14.78 -7.06 -9.40
N ALA A 8 -14.81 -8.14 -10.13
CA ALA A 8 -13.72 -9.11 -10.19
C ALA A 8 -13.27 -9.33 -11.63
N VAL A 9 -12.01 -9.74 -11.78
CA VAL A 9 -11.46 -10.20 -13.05
C VAL A 9 -10.98 -11.63 -12.82
N ASP A 10 -11.57 -12.58 -13.55
CA ASP A 10 -11.26 -13.99 -13.43
C ASP A 10 -9.94 -14.36 -14.14
N LYS A 11 -9.53 -15.62 -14.03
CA LYS A 11 -8.30 -16.13 -14.64
C LYS A 11 -8.25 -16.02 -16.17
N SER A 12 -9.41 -15.88 -16.82
CA SER A 12 -9.50 -15.68 -18.27
C SER A 12 -9.38 -14.22 -18.69
N GLY A 13 -9.34 -13.29 -17.72
CA GLY A 13 -9.38 -11.86 -17.94
C GLY A 13 -10.80 -11.30 -18.10
N LYS A 14 -11.83 -12.12 -17.89
CA LYS A 14 -13.21 -11.67 -17.96
C LYS A 14 -13.56 -10.86 -16.72
N ARG A 15 -14.05 -9.64 -16.92
CA ARG A 15 -14.55 -8.77 -15.85
C ARG A 15 -16.00 -9.13 -15.51
N ILE A 16 -16.27 -9.26 -14.22
CA ILE A 16 -17.58 -9.55 -13.63
C ILE A 16 -17.94 -8.37 -12.73
N GLU A 17 -18.99 -7.65 -13.08
CA GLU A 17 -19.45 -6.51 -12.29
C GLU A 17 -20.22 -6.97 -11.06
N GLY A 18 -19.96 -6.29 -9.93
CA GLY A 18 -20.66 -6.52 -8.68
C GLY A 18 -22.04 -5.89 -8.67
N VAL A 19 -23.02 -6.68 -8.33
CA VAL A 19 -24.42 -6.23 -8.18
C VAL A 19 -24.72 -6.02 -6.71
N ARG A 20 -25.14 -4.82 -6.33
CA ARG A 20 -25.51 -4.53 -4.95
C ARG A 20 -26.66 -5.45 -4.51
N TYR A 21 -26.45 -6.14 -3.39
CA TYR A 21 -27.41 -7.10 -2.84
C TYR A 21 -28.12 -6.57 -1.59
N GLY A 22 -27.40 -5.88 -0.70
CA GLY A 22 -27.95 -5.42 0.57
C GLY A 22 -26.88 -4.84 1.49
N GLN A 23 -27.12 -5.00 2.77
CA GLN A 23 -26.21 -4.53 3.82
C GLN A 23 -26.35 -5.38 5.09
N VAL A 24 -25.33 -5.35 5.96
CA VAL A 24 -25.38 -5.93 7.31
C VAL A 24 -24.75 -4.95 8.30
N PRO A 25 -25.48 -4.57 9.37
CA PRO A 25 -26.87 -4.92 9.70
C PRO A 25 -27.86 -4.39 8.66
N THR A 26 -29.01 -5.04 8.55
CA THR A 26 -30.09 -4.62 7.63
C THR A 26 -30.71 -3.30 8.08
N THR A 27 -30.86 -3.14 9.39
CA THR A 27 -31.25 -1.89 10.04
C THR A 27 -30.01 -1.29 10.68
N PRO A 28 -29.51 -0.12 10.22
CA PRO A 28 -28.44 0.55 10.91
C PRO A 28 -28.90 0.87 12.33
N ALA A 29 -28.19 0.39 13.32
CA ALA A 29 -28.55 0.52 14.74
C ALA A 29 -28.72 2.00 15.16
N ILE A 30 -28.01 2.91 14.52
CA ILE A 30 -28.20 4.36 14.63
C ILE A 30 -27.71 4.95 13.31
N PRO A 31 -28.57 5.59 12.50
CA PRO A 31 -28.04 6.45 11.47
C PRO A 31 -27.21 7.52 12.20
N TYR A 32 -25.91 7.53 11.96
CA TYR A 32 -25.06 8.57 12.52
C TYR A 32 -25.48 9.89 11.88
N THR A 33 -26.47 10.52 12.47
CA THR A 33 -26.88 11.88 12.15
C THR A 33 -26.43 12.75 13.29
N ASN A 34 -25.42 13.53 13.07
CA ASN A 34 -25.04 14.54 14.04
C ASN A 34 -25.92 15.77 13.80
N ALA A 35 -27.07 15.81 14.46
CA ALA A 35 -28.00 16.93 14.35
C ALA A 35 -27.37 18.27 14.76
N GLY A 36 -26.36 18.24 15.65
CA GLY A 36 -25.60 19.42 16.06
C GLY A 36 -24.42 19.78 15.14
N ALA A 37 -24.09 18.92 14.17
CA ALA A 37 -22.95 19.11 13.28
C ALA A 37 -23.26 18.56 11.86
N PRO A 38 -24.14 19.23 11.12
CA PRO A 38 -24.63 18.76 9.83
C PRO A 38 -23.56 18.64 8.74
N THR A 39 -22.40 19.24 8.96
CA THR A 39 -21.24 19.15 8.08
C THR A 39 -20.39 17.91 8.30
N LEU A 40 -20.60 17.18 9.39
CA LEU A 40 -19.93 15.90 9.61
C LEU A 40 -20.53 14.82 8.70
N PRO A 41 -19.67 13.89 8.21
CA PRO A 41 -20.17 12.80 7.37
C PRO A 41 -21.13 11.89 8.16
N THR A 42 -22.17 11.46 7.49
CA THR A 42 -23.08 10.44 8.03
C THR A 42 -22.46 9.05 7.84
N GLY A 43 -22.56 8.20 8.86
CA GLY A 43 -22.13 6.82 8.78
C GLY A 43 -23.05 5.96 7.89
N SER A 44 -22.51 4.88 7.40
CA SER A 44 -23.27 3.82 6.75
C SER A 44 -22.73 2.46 7.22
N VAL A 45 -23.53 1.42 7.00
CA VAL A 45 -23.12 0.05 7.29
C VAL A 45 -22.44 -0.58 6.09
N PRO A 46 -21.64 -1.64 6.27
CA PRO A 46 -21.03 -2.38 5.18
C PRO A 46 -22.05 -2.86 4.15
N GLN A 47 -21.65 -2.79 2.90
CA GLN A 47 -22.52 -3.12 1.77
C GLN A 47 -22.24 -4.54 1.29
N LEU A 48 -23.29 -5.26 0.93
CA LEU A 48 -23.21 -6.58 0.34
C LEU A 48 -23.40 -6.50 -1.18
N TYR A 49 -22.55 -7.22 -1.89
CA TYR A 49 -22.58 -7.34 -3.35
C TYR A 49 -22.51 -8.81 -3.76
N ARG A 50 -23.14 -9.14 -4.88
CA ARG A 50 -22.93 -10.41 -5.57
C ARG A 50 -22.02 -10.21 -6.77
N LEU A 51 -21.14 -11.17 -6.99
CA LEU A 51 -20.38 -11.34 -8.23
C LEU A 51 -20.96 -12.54 -8.98
N PRO A 52 -21.92 -12.35 -9.90
CA PRO A 52 -22.67 -13.44 -10.48
C PRO A 52 -21.79 -14.53 -11.10
N GLY A 53 -21.91 -15.76 -10.59
CA GLY A 53 -21.17 -16.91 -11.07
C GLY A 53 -19.74 -17.04 -10.53
N LEU A 54 -19.28 -16.13 -9.68
CA LEU A 54 -17.96 -16.20 -9.04
C LEU A 54 -18.10 -16.63 -7.57
N ASN A 55 -18.18 -17.94 -7.35
CA ASN A 55 -18.29 -18.50 -6.02
C ASN A 55 -16.95 -18.46 -5.27
N HIS A 56 -17.01 -18.10 -4.00
CA HIS A 56 -15.90 -18.21 -3.06
C HIS A 56 -15.93 -19.55 -2.28
N GLY A 57 -14.97 -19.76 -1.38
CA GLY A 57 -14.84 -21.03 -0.66
C GLY A 57 -16.03 -21.42 0.22
N GLY A 58 -16.92 -20.49 0.57
CA GLY A 58 -18.19 -20.76 1.24
C GLY A 58 -19.34 -21.18 0.31
N GLY A 59 -19.07 -21.38 -0.98
CA GLY A 59 -20.06 -21.87 -1.97
C GLY A 59 -21.04 -20.82 -2.47
N SER A 60 -20.83 -19.53 -2.18
CA SER A 60 -21.69 -18.42 -2.60
C SER A 60 -20.89 -17.35 -3.35
N ASP A 61 -21.60 -16.48 -4.05
CA ASP A 61 -21.04 -15.34 -4.79
C ASP A 61 -21.21 -14.01 -4.04
N LEU A 62 -21.39 -14.08 -2.72
CA LEU A 62 -21.68 -12.92 -1.86
C LEU A 62 -20.39 -12.36 -1.25
N TYR A 63 -20.24 -11.05 -1.35
CA TYR A 63 -19.09 -10.30 -0.82
C TYR A 63 -19.54 -9.12 0.01
N SER A 64 -18.87 -8.87 1.13
CA SER A 64 -19.05 -7.68 1.94
C SER A 64 -17.96 -6.67 1.64
N ILE A 65 -18.33 -5.41 1.46
CA ILE A 65 -17.40 -4.32 1.25
C ILE A 65 -17.52 -3.36 2.43
N ASN A 66 -16.39 -3.14 3.09
CA ASN A 66 -16.22 -2.09 4.08
C ASN A 66 -15.42 -0.94 3.46
N ALA A 67 -15.94 0.27 3.57
CA ALA A 67 -15.24 1.48 3.19
C ALA A 67 -15.48 2.53 4.28
N GLN A 68 -14.44 2.92 4.98
CA GLN A 68 -14.58 3.80 6.14
C GLN A 68 -13.56 4.93 6.15
N VAL A 69 -13.97 6.06 6.69
CA VAL A 69 -13.12 7.22 6.98
C VAL A 69 -12.98 7.30 8.48
N LYS A 70 -11.76 7.39 8.97
CA LYS A 70 -11.46 7.69 10.37
C LYS A 70 -11.14 9.17 10.53
N GLY A 71 -11.67 9.75 11.59
CA GLY A 71 -11.42 11.15 11.93
C GLY A 71 -12.17 11.55 13.19
N GLY A 72 -11.95 12.76 13.62
CA GLY A 72 -12.54 13.31 14.81
C GLY A 72 -13.10 14.72 14.61
N ASP A 73 -13.85 15.15 15.57
CA ASP A 73 -14.29 16.52 15.71
C ASP A 73 -13.10 17.42 16.06
N ARG A 74 -12.90 18.47 15.30
CA ARG A 74 -11.86 19.52 15.55
C ARG A 74 -12.43 20.79 16.12
N GLY A 75 -13.66 20.78 16.57
CA GLY A 75 -14.37 21.95 17.04
C GLY A 75 -15.00 22.77 15.91
N LYS A 76 -15.51 23.93 16.29
CA LYS A 76 -16.11 24.88 15.35
C LYS A 76 -15.06 25.86 14.83
N ASP A 77 -15.17 26.20 13.56
CA ASP A 77 -14.39 27.31 12.98
C ASP A 77 -14.92 28.67 13.44
N VAL A 78 -14.28 29.72 12.96
CA VAL A 78 -14.64 31.13 13.31
C VAL A 78 -16.07 31.51 12.88
N SER A 79 -16.69 30.77 11.97
CA SER A 79 -18.07 30.94 11.55
C SER A 79 -19.06 30.07 12.34
N GLY A 80 -18.57 29.32 13.32
CA GLY A 80 -19.38 28.43 14.16
C GLY A 80 -19.70 27.08 13.52
N VAL A 81 -19.08 26.75 12.39
CA VAL A 81 -19.29 25.50 11.66
C VAL A 81 -18.36 24.41 12.17
N TRP A 82 -18.91 23.28 12.52
CA TRP A 82 -18.15 22.11 12.95
C TRP A 82 -17.18 21.63 11.88
N GLN A 83 -15.92 21.43 12.26
CA GLN A 83 -14.88 20.94 11.38
C GLN A 83 -14.61 19.46 11.67
N PHE A 84 -14.69 18.63 10.64
CA PHE A 84 -14.27 17.25 10.72
C PHE A 84 -12.79 17.15 10.39
N GLY A 85 -11.99 16.89 11.42
CA GLY A 85 -10.58 16.54 11.27
C GLY A 85 -10.46 15.09 10.84
N ARG A 86 -10.20 14.88 9.56
CA ARG A 86 -9.82 13.56 9.08
C ARG A 86 -8.38 13.28 9.55
N ASP A 87 -8.17 12.11 10.14
CA ASP A 87 -6.84 11.65 10.50
C ASP A 87 -6.05 11.17 9.26
N GLY A 88 -6.48 11.62 8.07
CA GLY A 88 -5.91 11.24 6.79
C GLY A 88 -6.22 9.80 6.38
N ASN A 89 -7.04 9.09 7.15
CA ASN A 89 -7.23 7.65 7.04
C ASN A 89 -8.54 7.30 6.36
N PHE A 90 -8.45 6.82 5.13
CA PHE A 90 -9.51 6.07 4.49
C PHE A 90 -9.07 4.60 4.42
N GLU A 91 -9.95 3.69 4.76
CA GLU A 91 -9.72 2.26 4.67
C GLU A 91 -10.81 1.60 3.84
N ALA A 92 -10.44 0.61 3.05
CA ALA A 92 -11.39 -0.24 2.35
C ALA A 92 -10.95 -1.70 2.39
N GLY A 93 -11.93 -2.60 2.44
CA GLY A 93 -11.70 -4.04 2.41
C GLY A 93 -12.85 -4.77 1.71
N ILE A 94 -12.50 -5.85 1.04
CA ILE A 94 -13.42 -6.79 0.39
C ILE A 94 -13.31 -8.11 1.16
N TYR A 95 -14.44 -8.69 1.47
CA TYR A 95 -14.53 -9.95 2.21
C TYR A 95 -15.51 -10.89 1.52
N PRO A 96 -15.08 -12.06 1.04
CA PRO A 96 -16.00 -13.13 0.70
C PRO A 96 -16.77 -13.53 1.96
N VAL A 97 -18.09 -13.64 1.91
CA VAL A 97 -18.89 -13.89 3.11
C VAL A 97 -20.05 -14.84 2.88
N THR A 98 -20.39 -15.57 3.94
CA THR A 98 -21.72 -16.20 4.12
C THR A 98 -22.42 -15.54 5.29
N ILE A 99 -23.73 -15.39 5.19
CA ILE A 99 -24.53 -14.81 6.29
C ILE A 99 -24.92 -15.93 7.22
N LYS A 100 -24.56 -15.80 8.48
CA LYS A 100 -24.90 -16.72 9.57
C LYS A 100 -25.81 -16.01 10.55
N GLU A 101 -26.85 -16.70 11.04
CA GLU A 101 -27.61 -16.27 12.19
C GLU A 101 -26.79 -16.51 13.47
N GLY A 102 -26.87 -15.58 14.42
CA GLY A 102 -26.17 -15.69 15.70
C GLY A 102 -26.22 -14.39 16.49
N ALA A 103 -26.18 -14.51 17.81
CA ALA A 103 -26.15 -13.38 18.72
C ALA A 103 -24.70 -12.86 18.89
N TYR A 104 -24.57 -11.57 19.18
CA TYR A 104 -23.28 -11.00 19.58
C TYR A 104 -22.84 -11.62 20.91
N GLY A 105 -21.69 -12.24 20.92
CA GLY A 105 -21.17 -13.00 22.08
C GLY A 105 -21.16 -14.51 21.89
N ASP A 106 -21.77 -15.03 20.83
CA ASP A 106 -21.59 -16.44 20.45
C ASP A 106 -20.11 -16.67 20.13
N THR A 107 -19.46 -17.49 20.94
CA THR A 107 -17.99 -17.66 20.90
C THR A 107 -17.47 -18.15 19.56
N GLY A 108 -18.29 -18.89 18.80
CA GLY A 108 -17.94 -19.36 17.46
C GLY A 108 -18.04 -18.31 16.35
N LEU A 109 -18.88 -17.30 16.51
CA LEU A 109 -19.15 -16.29 15.48
C LEU A 109 -18.42 -14.96 15.71
N PHE A 110 -18.28 -14.57 16.99
CA PHE A 110 -17.76 -13.27 17.37
C PHE A 110 -16.41 -13.33 18.07
N ASN A 111 -15.87 -14.51 18.21
CA ASN A 111 -14.55 -14.67 18.78
C ASN A 111 -13.49 -14.32 17.71
N ASN A 112 -12.60 -13.42 18.06
CA ASN A 112 -11.46 -13.03 17.24
C ASN A 112 -10.41 -14.15 17.28
N THR A 113 -10.76 -15.31 16.75
CA THR A 113 -9.89 -16.47 16.69
C THR A 113 -8.96 -16.36 15.49
N LEU A 114 -7.78 -16.94 15.64
CA LEU A 114 -6.68 -16.87 14.67
C LEU A 114 -6.96 -17.65 13.37
N ASP A 115 -7.99 -18.47 13.34
CA ASP A 115 -8.41 -19.19 12.14
C ASP A 115 -9.24 -18.34 11.15
N ASN A 116 -9.41 -17.07 11.46
CA ASN A 116 -10.12 -16.11 10.62
C ASN A 116 -11.61 -16.41 10.40
N ARG A 117 -12.24 -17.18 11.27
CA ARG A 117 -13.67 -17.51 11.22
C ARG A 117 -14.54 -16.52 11.96
N PHE A 118 -14.17 -15.26 11.95
CA PHE A 118 -14.98 -14.22 12.59
C PHE A 118 -15.77 -13.42 11.58
N CYS A 119 -16.77 -12.73 12.08
CA CYS A 119 -17.59 -11.87 11.28
C CYS A 119 -16.76 -10.74 10.65
N ALA A 120 -16.88 -10.54 9.35
CA ALA A 120 -16.48 -9.28 8.74
C ALA A 120 -17.27 -8.12 9.36
N HIS A 121 -18.59 -8.36 9.54
CA HIS A 121 -19.50 -7.46 10.25
C HIS A 121 -20.58 -8.26 10.94
N ALA A 122 -21.07 -7.73 12.05
CA ALA A 122 -22.17 -8.31 12.82
C ALA A 122 -23.20 -7.24 13.15
N GLY A 123 -24.46 -7.65 13.17
CA GLY A 123 -25.61 -6.82 13.57
C GLY A 123 -26.92 -7.50 13.22
N ASP A 124 -27.98 -7.13 13.93
CA ASP A 124 -29.35 -7.68 13.77
C ASP A 124 -29.40 -9.22 13.94
N GLY A 125 -28.62 -9.78 14.88
CA GLY A 125 -28.52 -11.23 15.07
C GLY A 125 -27.87 -11.97 13.89
N LYS A 126 -27.14 -11.28 13.02
CA LYS A 126 -26.48 -11.84 11.84
C LYS A 126 -24.99 -11.54 11.85
N CYS A 127 -24.24 -12.46 11.27
CA CYS A 127 -22.80 -12.35 11.06
C CYS A 127 -22.49 -12.54 9.59
N SER A 128 -21.76 -11.60 9.00
CA SER A 128 -21.07 -11.81 7.71
C SER A 128 -19.80 -12.60 7.97
N MET A 129 -19.93 -13.93 8.02
CA MET A 129 -18.82 -14.85 8.25
C MET A 129 -17.84 -14.78 7.09
N ARG A 130 -16.55 -14.57 7.37
CA ARG A 130 -15.51 -14.55 6.35
C ARG A 130 -15.29 -15.92 5.75
N GLU A 131 -15.10 -15.93 4.45
CA GLU A 131 -14.80 -17.13 3.66
C GLU A 131 -13.49 -16.94 2.90
N THR A 132 -13.01 -18.00 2.25
CA THR A 132 -11.79 -17.92 1.45
C THR A 132 -12.08 -17.34 0.07
N PHE A 133 -11.17 -16.50 -0.41
CA PHE A 133 -11.22 -15.97 -1.77
C PHE A 133 -11.06 -17.08 -2.82
N PRO A 134 -11.72 -16.97 -3.97
CA PRO A 134 -11.43 -17.84 -5.11
C PRO A 134 -9.99 -17.63 -5.59
N SER A 135 -9.36 -18.69 -6.08
CA SER A 135 -8.00 -18.63 -6.63
C SER A 135 -7.95 -17.86 -7.95
N ASP A 136 -6.82 -17.22 -8.21
CA ASP A 136 -6.49 -16.56 -9.48
C ASP A 136 -7.47 -15.47 -9.94
N VAL A 137 -8.11 -14.81 -8.97
CA VAL A 137 -9.06 -13.72 -9.22
C VAL A 137 -8.46 -12.42 -8.72
N ARG A 138 -8.62 -11.37 -9.51
CA ARG A 138 -8.36 -9.99 -9.11
C ARG A 138 -9.67 -9.34 -8.70
N PHE A 139 -9.65 -8.51 -7.69
CA PHE A 139 -10.81 -7.75 -7.25
C PHE A 139 -10.54 -6.26 -7.40
N GLY A 140 -11.54 -5.52 -7.80
CA GLY A 140 -11.46 -4.09 -7.99
C GLY A 140 -12.54 -3.35 -7.21
N LEU A 141 -12.15 -2.23 -6.63
CA LEU A 141 -13.05 -1.33 -5.91
C LEU A 141 -12.83 0.10 -6.39
N LYS A 142 -13.93 0.77 -6.75
CA LYS A 142 -13.96 2.19 -7.09
C LYS A 142 -14.71 2.94 -6.01
N VAL A 143 -14.05 3.94 -5.42
CA VAL A 143 -14.60 4.75 -4.34
C VAL A 143 -14.55 6.23 -4.66
N ARG A 144 -15.62 6.94 -4.29
CA ARG A 144 -15.70 8.40 -4.36
C ARG A 144 -15.51 8.98 -2.97
N LEU A 145 -14.55 9.87 -2.85
CA LEU A 145 -14.20 10.56 -1.63
C LEU A 145 -14.58 12.04 -1.76
N GLY A 146 -15.36 12.57 -0.83
CA GLY A 146 -15.80 13.97 -0.81
C GLY A 146 -14.68 14.94 -0.39
N TRP A 147 -13.44 14.65 -0.73
CA TRP A 147 -12.28 15.49 -0.48
C TRP A 147 -11.16 15.20 -1.46
N ARG A 148 -10.17 16.06 -1.51
CA ARG A 148 -8.96 15.85 -2.27
C ARG A 148 -8.12 14.76 -1.60
N ALA A 149 -8.15 13.57 -2.14
CA ALA A 149 -7.30 12.49 -1.71
C ALA A 149 -5.92 12.65 -2.36
N ASN A 150 -4.90 12.77 -1.53
CA ASN A 150 -3.50 12.77 -1.92
C ASN A 150 -2.74 11.80 -1.01
N GLY A 151 -1.51 11.48 -1.36
CA GLY A 151 -0.66 10.63 -0.54
C GLY A 151 -0.56 9.19 -1.06
N TRP A 152 -0.51 8.24 -0.15
CA TRP A 152 -0.14 6.86 -0.42
C TRP A 152 -1.25 5.89 -0.03
N ILE A 153 -1.50 4.92 -0.90
CA ILE A 153 -2.25 3.72 -0.56
C ILE A 153 -1.25 2.64 -0.15
N HIS A 154 -1.51 1.98 0.94
CA HIS A 154 -0.81 0.76 1.31
C HIS A 154 -1.83 -0.31 1.69
N GLY A 155 -1.52 -1.56 1.42
CA GLY A 155 -2.52 -2.61 1.65
C GLY A 155 -2.01 -4.03 1.61
N ARG A 156 -2.94 -4.90 1.97
CA ARG A 156 -2.82 -6.35 1.85
C ARG A 156 -3.38 -6.76 0.50
N ILE A 157 -2.62 -6.44 -0.52
CA ILE A 157 -2.95 -6.64 -1.93
C ILE A 157 -1.67 -7.02 -2.69
N ASN A 158 -1.82 -7.71 -3.80
CA ASN A 158 -0.72 -8.10 -4.67
C ASN A 158 -1.00 -7.67 -6.11
N GLU A 159 0.05 -7.29 -6.84
CA GLU A 159 -0.02 -6.80 -8.21
C GLU A 159 -1.06 -5.68 -8.40
N PRO A 160 -1.05 -4.62 -7.59
CA PRO A 160 -2.07 -3.59 -7.70
C PRO A 160 -1.96 -2.81 -9.01
N THR A 161 -3.12 -2.42 -9.53
CA THR A 161 -3.25 -1.33 -10.49
C THR A 161 -4.15 -0.27 -9.87
N ALA A 162 -3.86 1.00 -10.14
CA ALA A 162 -4.63 2.10 -9.60
C ALA A 162 -4.99 3.09 -10.71
N ALA A 163 -6.17 3.68 -10.58
CA ALA A 163 -6.58 4.84 -11.34
C ALA A 163 -7.09 5.92 -10.39
N PHE A 164 -6.81 7.15 -10.73
CA PHE A 164 -7.16 8.29 -9.92
C PHE A 164 -7.75 9.40 -10.78
N GLU A 165 -8.93 9.87 -10.40
CA GLU A 165 -9.58 11.02 -11.00
C GLU A 165 -9.87 12.05 -9.91
N ALA A 166 -9.54 13.31 -10.13
CA ALA A 166 -9.86 14.38 -9.21
C ALA A 166 -10.61 15.49 -9.93
N THR A 167 -11.67 16.00 -9.29
CA THR A 167 -12.31 17.23 -9.70
C THR A 167 -11.61 18.37 -8.98
N THR A 168 -10.91 19.21 -9.74
CA THR A 168 -10.13 20.33 -9.19
C THR A 168 -10.93 21.63 -9.07
N SER A 169 -12.14 21.67 -9.64
CA SER A 169 -12.99 22.87 -9.68
C SER A 169 -14.11 22.80 -8.65
N GLY A 170 -14.21 23.86 -7.85
CA GLY A 170 -15.32 24.07 -6.90
C GLY A 170 -14.92 23.98 -5.42
N PRO A 171 -15.80 24.41 -4.52
CA PRO A 171 -15.56 24.45 -3.07
C PRO A 171 -15.50 23.05 -2.43
N ASN A 172 -16.00 22.04 -3.13
CA ASN A 172 -16.05 20.65 -2.64
C ASN A 172 -15.25 19.73 -3.58
N PRO A 173 -13.94 19.59 -3.36
CA PRO A 173 -13.12 18.68 -4.17
C PRO A 173 -13.60 17.24 -4.01
N VAL A 174 -13.64 16.52 -5.11
CA VAL A 174 -13.98 15.10 -5.14
C VAL A 174 -12.82 14.34 -5.75
N SER A 175 -12.45 13.25 -5.11
CA SER A 175 -11.49 12.29 -5.66
C SER A 175 -12.16 10.94 -5.88
N VAL A 176 -11.91 10.34 -7.01
CA VAL A 176 -12.33 8.97 -7.32
C VAL A 176 -11.09 8.10 -7.42
N VAL A 177 -11.04 7.09 -6.60
CA VAL A 177 -9.91 6.15 -6.51
C VAL A 177 -10.39 4.78 -6.91
N SER A 178 -9.72 4.15 -7.87
CA SER A 178 -9.93 2.76 -8.25
C SER A 178 -8.68 1.96 -7.94
N VAL A 179 -8.83 0.84 -7.24
CA VAL A 179 -7.75 -0.11 -6.99
C VAL A 179 -8.22 -1.48 -7.44
N GLU A 180 -7.41 -2.15 -8.27
CA GLU A 180 -7.63 -3.54 -8.64
C GLU A 180 -6.38 -4.34 -8.33
N ALA A 181 -6.54 -5.47 -7.60
CA ALA A 181 -5.43 -6.26 -7.11
C ALA A 181 -5.85 -7.72 -6.82
N ARG A 182 -4.89 -8.59 -6.62
CA ARG A 182 -5.11 -9.94 -6.07
C ARG A 182 -5.16 -9.90 -4.54
N PRO A 183 -5.97 -10.76 -3.90
CA PRO A 183 -5.86 -11.01 -2.47
C PRO A 183 -4.50 -11.63 -2.12
N VAL A 184 -4.03 -11.39 -0.91
CA VAL A 184 -2.79 -11.96 -0.39
C VAL A 184 -3.03 -12.82 0.85
N LYS A 185 -2.33 -13.94 0.95
CA LYS A 185 -2.25 -14.72 2.20
C LYS A 185 -1.27 -14.05 3.14
N VAL A 186 -1.74 -13.68 4.32
CA VAL A 186 -0.93 -12.98 5.33
C VAL A 186 -0.68 -13.92 6.49
N PRO A 187 0.57 -14.29 6.78
CA PRO A 187 0.89 -15.05 7.96
C PRO A 187 0.53 -14.23 9.21
N THR A 188 -0.29 -14.79 10.07
CA THR A 188 -0.64 -14.19 11.36
C THR A 188 0.16 -14.85 12.47
N PHE A 189 0.58 -14.04 13.42
CA PHE A 189 1.39 -14.48 14.54
C PHE A 189 0.64 -14.33 15.85
N SER A 190 0.77 -15.32 16.72
CA SER A 190 0.26 -15.23 18.09
C SER A 190 1.06 -16.10 19.04
N VAL A 191 1.28 -15.57 20.22
CA VAL A 191 1.88 -16.28 21.36
C VAL A 191 1.08 -15.96 22.60
N THR A 192 0.79 -16.98 23.42
CA THR A 192 0.21 -16.84 24.75
C THR A 192 1.16 -17.46 25.75
N MET A 193 1.51 -16.71 26.81
CA MET A 193 2.46 -17.17 27.81
C MET A 193 2.18 -16.54 29.19
N PRO A 194 2.68 -17.14 30.28
CA PRO A 194 2.64 -16.51 31.59
C PRO A 194 3.41 -15.18 31.61
N LYS A 195 2.87 -14.18 32.27
CA LYS A 195 3.56 -12.88 32.44
C LYS A 195 4.91 -13.02 33.13
N ALA A 196 5.02 -14.00 34.04
CA ALA A 196 6.27 -14.29 34.75
C ALA A 196 7.40 -14.76 33.82
N GLU A 197 7.06 -15.31 32.66
CA GLU A 197 8.01 -15.85 31.67
C GLU A 197 8.36 -14.84 30.58
N LEU A 198 7.76 -13.63 30.60
CA LEU A 198 8.09 -12.60 29.63
C LEU A 198 9.58 -12.25 29.66
N PRO A 199 10.24 -12.13 28.50
CA PRO A 199 11.58 -11.55 28.40
C PRO A 199 11.65 -10.18 29.06
N ALA A 200 12.81 -9.83 29.61
CA ALA A 200 13.01 -8.56 30.33
C ALA A 200 12.61 -7.34 29.49
N GLU A 201 12.89 -7.35 28.19
CA GLU A 201 12.54 -6.27 27.26
C GLU A 201 11.03 -6.10 27.12
N LEU A 202 10.28 -7.18 26.92
CA LEU A 202 8.82 -7.14 26.86
C LEU A 202 8.21 -6.84 28.23
N ARG A 203 8.79 -7.38 29.29
CA ARG A 203 8.35 -7.09 30.66
C ARG A 203 8.43 -5.60 30.96
N LYS A 204 9.54 -4.97 30.63
CA LYS A 204 9.72 -3.52 30.77
C LYS A 204 8.66 -2.73 29.98
N LEU A 205 8.37 -3.17 28.76
CA LEU A 205 7.37 -2.52 27.92
C LEU A 205 5.94 -2.60 28.49
N TYR A 206 5.56 -3.77 29.03
CA TYR A 206 4.17 -4.06 29.34
C TYR A 206 3.82 -3.99 30.83
N LEU A 207 4.73 -4.36 31.72
CA LEU A 207 4.44 -4.55 33.12
C LEU A 207 5.09 -3.51 34.03
N GLU A 208 6.25 -3.01 33.69
CA GLU A 208 7.01 -2.08 34.56
C GLU A 208 6.75 -0.62 34.19
N GLY A 209 5.74 -0.38 33.39
CA GLY A 209 5.33 0.97 33.04
C GLY A 209 6.38 1.77 32.30
N GLY A 210 7.26 1.11 31.55
CA GLY A 210 8.38 1.67 30.83
C GLY A 210 8.42 3.18 30.72
N SER A 211 9.52 3.80 30.52
CA SER A 211 9.63 5.26 30.42
C SER A 211 8.51 5.82 29.53
N LYS A 212 7.84 6.86 30.02
CA LYS A 212 6.89 7.61 29.17
C LYS A 212 7.52 8.08 27.88
N ASP A 213 8.83 8.15 27.84
CA ASP A 213 9.65 8.60 26.71
C ASP A 213 10.17 7.44 25.86
N ASP A 214 9.85 6.18 26.19
CA ASP A 214 10.16 5.05 25.32
C ASP A 214 9.27 5.10 24.07
N PRO A 215 9.83 5.35 22.87
CA PRO A 215 9.03 5.49 21.65
C PRO A 215 8.24 4.22 21.31
N ARG A 216 8.65 3.04 21.80
CA ARG A 216 7.92 1.79 21.65
C ARG A 216 6.62 1.77 22.45
N ILE A 217 6.54 2.56 23.51
CA ILE A 217 5.33 2.75 24.32
C ILE A 217 4.45 3.86 23.75
N TRP A 218 5.04 4.91 23.22
CA TRP A 218 4.31 6.02 22.61
C TRP A 218 3.68 5.66 21.26
N GLY A 219 4.23 4.72 20.54
CA GLY A 219 3.57 4.10 19.40
C GLY A 219 2.29 3.33 19.75
N ARG A 220 1.77 3.53 20.92
CA ARG A 220 0.68 2.80 21.55
C ARG A 220 -0.68 2.91 20.93
N GLY A 221 -0.93 3.91 20.14
CA GLY A 221 -2.04 3.75 19.22
C GLY A 221 -1.87 2.42 18.47
N GLY A 222 -0.63 2.05 18.18
CA GLY A 222 -0.25 0.81 17.55
C GLY A 222 0.00 -0.37 18.50
N ILE A 223 0.94 -0.26 19.40
CA ILE A 223 1.42 -1.39 20.22
C ILE A 223 0.32 -1.98 21.09
N GLY A 224 -0.43 -1.14 21.78
CA GLY A 224 -1.49 -1.62 22.65
C GLY A 224 -2.71 -2.20 21.96
N THR A 225 -2.90 -1.97 20.66
CA THR A 225 -4.04 -2.45 19.90
C THR A 225 -3.65 -3.51 18.87
N THR A 226 -2.43 -3.45 18.36
CA THR A 226 -1.96 -4.29 17.26
C THR A 226 -1.30 -5.57 17.75
N LEU A 227 -0.60 -5.50 18.88
CA LEU A 227 0.08 -6.66 19.44
C LEU A 227 -0.76 -7.45 20.42
N GLY A 228 -2.05 -7.24 20.36
CA GLY A 228 -3.01 -7.99 21.13
C GLY A 228 -2.87 -7.81 22.63
N ARG A 229 -3.91 -8.07 23.30
CA ARG A 229 -4.00 -8.01 24.72
C ARG A 229 -4.80 -9.18 25.23
N SER A 230 -4.37 -9.80 26.15
CA SER A 230 -5.20 -10.00 27.30
C SER A 230 -4.25 -9.87 28.47
N LEU A 231 -4.32 -8.80 29.15
CA LEU A 231 -3.63 -8.60 30.41
C LEU A 231 -4.51 -9.02 31.58
N SER A 232 -5.53 -9.82 31.32
CA SER A 232 -6.36 -10.41 32.35
C SER A 232 -5.60 -11.57 33.02
N GLY A 233 -5.53 -11.53 34.33
CA GLY A 233 -4.87 -12.57 35.11
C GLY A 233 -3.35 -12.64 34.88
N GLU A 234 -2.80 -13.84 34.99
CA GLU A 234 -1.37 -14.13 34.94
C GLU A 234 -0.84 -14.34 33.53
N MET A 235 -1.70 -14.35 32.51
CA MET A 235 -1.34 -14.64 31.13
C MET A 235 -1.27 -13.34 30.28
N ILE A 236 -0.38 -13.37 29.30
CA ILE A 236 -0.32 -12.36 28.23
C ILE A 236 -0.46 -13.06 26.87
N ASN A 237 -1.20 -12.44 25.99
CA ASN A 237 -1.39 -12.90 24.62
C ASN A 237 -0.96 -11.81 23.65
N SER A 238 -0.11 -12.18 22.70
CA SER A 238 0.26 -11.32 21.57
C SER A 238 -0.37 -11.86 20.29
N VAL A 239 -1.09 -11.00 19.58
CA VAL A 239 -1.66 -11.31 18.25
C VAL A 239 -1.29 -10.18 17.30
N ILE A 240 -0.60 -10.53 16.22
CA ILE A 240 -0.08 -9.55 15.27
C ILE A 240 -0.61 -9.85 13.87
N TYR A 241 -1.30 -8.90 13.27
CA TYR A 241 -1.91 -9.05 11.95
C TYR A 241 -2.16 -7.72 11.20
N GLU A 242 -1.68 -6.60 11.70
CA GLU A 242 -1.94 -5.28 11.10
C GLU A 242 -0.67 -4.49 10.76
N PRO A 243 -0.76 -3.50 9.85
CA PRO A 243 0.29 -2.52 9.65
C PRO A 243 0.61 -1.77 10.93
N ASN A 244 1.86 -1.42 11.13
CA ASN A 244 2.29 -0.76 12.35
C ASN A 244 3.35 0.32 12.09
N VAL A 245 3.65 1.07 13.13
CA VAL A 245 4.82 1.96 13.17
C VAL A 245 6.11 1.16 13.29
N ALA A 246 7.24 1.79 13.01
CA ALA A 246 8.55 1.13 13.03
C ALA A 246 8.82 0.34 14.33
N ASN A 247 8.44 0.91 15.47
CA ASN A 247 8.63 0.28 16.79
C ASN A 247 7.86 -1.02 16.97
N GLY A 248 6.66 -1.14 16.35
CA GLY A 248 5.90 -2.39 16.37
C GLY A 248 6.55 -3.48 15.53
N ILE A 249 7.29 -3.12 14.48
CA ILE A 249 8.09 -4.08 13.71
C ILE A 249 9.25 -4.61 14.56
N ASP A 250 9.94 -3.74 15.30
CA ASP A 250 11.04 -4.13 16.21
C ASP A 250 10.53 -5.03 17.35
N GLU A 251 9.36 -4.70 17.90
CA GLU A 251 8.72 -5.51 18.93
C GLU A 251 8.32 -6.89 18.42
N LEU A 252 7.83 -7.01 17.18
CA LEU A 252 7.53 -8.31 16.59
C LEU A 252 8.75 -9.22 16.55
N ALA A 253 9.94 -8.70 16.30
CA ALA A 253 11.16 -9.49 16.27
C ALA A 253 11.39 -10.24 17.60
N ILE A 254 11.13 -9.59 18.75
CA ILE A 254 11.23 -10.22 20.07
C ILE A 254 10.17 -11.33 20.24
N TRP A 255 8.95 -11.06 19.81
CA TRP A 255 7.86 -12.02 19.88
C TRP A 255 8.06 -13.23 18.97
N LEU A 256 8.61 -13.03 17.75
CA LEU A 256 8.86 -14.12 16.80
C LEU A 256 9.73 -15.22 17.41
N ALA A 257 10.78 -14.84 18.14
CA ALA A 257 11.63 -15.82 18.82
C ALA A 257 10.85 -16.68 19.81
N LEU A 258 9.89 -16.12 20.54
CA LEU A 258 9.06 -16.83 21.52
C LEU A 258 8.06 -17.77 20.84
N GLY A 259 7.57 -17.43 19.66
CA GLY A 259 6.65 -18.23 18.87
C GLY A 259 7.33 -19.18 17.88
N LYS A 260 8.62 -19.47 18.06
CA LYS A 260 9.42 -20.33 17.15
C LYS A 260 9.39 -19.83 15.70
N ASP A 261 9.20 -18.53 15.53
CA ASP A 261 9.18 -17.84 14.23
C ASP A 261 8.20 -18.50 13.23
N LYS A 262 7.04 -18.93 13.74
CA LYS A 262 6.03 -19.66 13.00
C LYS A 262 4.67 -18.97 13.08
N ALA A 263 4.02 -18.82 11.94
CA ALA A 263 2.64 -18.34 11.87
C ALA A 263 1.66 -19.36 12.46
N VAL A 264 0.59 -18.86 13.06
CA VAL A 264 -0.51 -19.69 13.59
C VAL A 264 -1.63 -19.87 12.57
N ALA A 265 -1.77 -18.93 11.64
CA ALA A 265 -2.73 -18.97 10.53
C ALA A 265 -2.20 -18.13 9.35
N ALA A 266 -2.80 -18.29 8.18
CA ALA A 266 -2.47 -17.50 7.00
C ALA A 266 -3.75 -17.17 6.20
N PRO A 267 -4.64 -16.34 6.75
CA PRO A 267 -5.85 -15.92 6.06
C PRO A 267 -5.54 -15.04 4.84
N ALA A 268 -6.43 -15.07 3.86
CA ALA A 268 -6.33 -14.17 2.72
C ALA A 268 -7.06 -12.86 3.00
N TYR A 269 -6.44 -11.76 2.58
CA TYR A 269 -6.97 -10.40 2.69
C TYR A 269 -6.98 -9.71 1.33
N TRP A 270 -7.94 -8.82 1.17
CA TRP A 270 -7.93 -7.77 0.18
C TRP A 270 -8.36 -6.47 0.88
N SER A 271 -7.41 -5.64 1.21
CA SER A 271 -7.69 -4.38 1.90
C SER A 271 -6.61 -3.35 1.63
N PHE A 272 -6.97 -2.08 1.71
CA PHE A 272 -6.02 -0.99 1.64
C PHE A 272 -6.41 0.17 2.56
N LYS A 273 -5.41 0.98 2.88
CA LYS A 273 -5.55 2.26 3.60
C LYS A 273 -4.94 3.37 2.75
N LEU A 274 -5.58 4.52 2.74
CA LEU A 274 -5.05 5.75 2.16
C LEU A 274 -4.48 6.60 3.31
N ARG A 275 -3.22 6.96 3.19
CA ARG A 275 -2.52 7.86 4.11
C ARG A 275 -2.12 9.12 3.38
N SER A 276 -2.43 10.27 3.99
CA SER A 276 -1.89 11.55 3.52
C SER A 276 -0.38 11.55 3.69
N ALA A 277 0.33 12.07 2.70
CA ALA A 277 1.77 12.30 2.78
C ALA A 277 2.05 13.78 3.01
N TRP A 278 3.17 14.06 3.66
CA TRP A 278 3.52 15.41 4.13
C TRP A 278 4.79 15.96 3.48
N ASP A 279 5.45 15.16 2.63
CA ASP A 279 6.63 15.62 1.91
C ASP A 279 6.26 16.51 0.71
N GLN A 280 7.23 17.31 0.26
CA GLN A 280 7.01 18.29 -0.79
C GLN A 280 6.60 17.66 -2.13
N CYS A 281 7.17 16.50 -2.49
CA CYS A 281 6.90 15.84 -3.76
C CYS A 281 5.48 15.28 -3.83
N THR A 282 4.94 14.82 -2.69
CA THR A 282 3.59 14.25 -2.60
C THR A 282 2.53 15.32 -2.34
N THR A 283 2.83 16.37 -1.59
CA THR A 283 1.87 17.45 -1.31
C THR A 283 1.67 18.39 -2.51
N SER A 284 2.70 18.62 -3.30
CA SER A 284 2.58 19.37 -4.56
C SER A 284 1.83 18.59 -5.64
N ASN A 285 1.82 17.26 -5.55
CA ASN A 285 1.03 16.40 -6.43
C ASN A 285 -0.43 16.39 -5.93
N SER A 286 -1.34 16.91 -6.74
CA SER A 286 -2.78 16.90 -6.40
C SER A 286 -3.46 15.54 -6.52
N LYS A 287 -2.68 14.47 -6.71
CA LYS A 287 -3.13 13.12 -7.03
C LYS A 287 -2.64 12.13 -6.00
N LEU A 288 -3.13 10.89 -6.12
CA LEU A 288 -2.54 9.74 -5.47
C LEU A 288 -1.07 9.61 -5.90
N SER A 289 -0.17 9.50 -4.92
CA SER A 289 1.27 9.44 -5.17
C SER A 289 1.76 8.03 -5.44
N ALA A 290 1.25 7.05 -4.69
CA ALA A 290 1.59 5.65 -4.91
C ALA A 290 0.60 4.68 -4.27
N VAL A 291 0.72 3.41 -4.69
CA VAL A 291 0.06 2.24 -4.11
C VAL A 291 1.13 1.22 -3.75
N LEU A 292 1.08 0.73 -2.53
CA LEU A 292 1.98 -0.27 -2.00
C LEU A 292 1.19 -1.50 -1.56
N GLY A 293 1.62 -2.68 -2.00
CA GLY A 293 1.05 -3.97 -1.63
C GLY A 293 2.09 -4.89 -0.99
N THR A 294 1.69 -5.65 0.04
CA THR A 294 2.54 -6.67 0.65
C THR A 294 1.72 -7.72 1.38
N ASN A 295 2.29 -8.91 1.51
CA ASN A 295 1.74 -9.99 2.35
C ASN A 295 2.41 -10.10 3.72
N ALA A 296 3.22 -9.14 4.11
CA ALA A 296 3.85 -9.11 5.43
C ALA A 296 2.82 -9.10 6.57
N THR A 297 3.13 -9.75 7.69
CA THR A 297 2.30 -9.73 8.90
C THR A 297 2.13 -8.31 9.42
N THR A 298 3.23 -7.59 9.52
CA THR A 298 3.24 -6.16 9.82
C THR A 298 4.20 -5.43 8.87
N TYR A 299 3.93 -4.19 8.61
CA TYR A 299 4.72 -3.34 7.74
C TYR A 299 4.55 -1.86 8.14
N LEU A 300 5.45 -1.02 7.69
CA LEU A 300 5.42 0.41 8.01
C LEU A 300 4.11 1.06 7.53
N ASP A 301 3.37 1.66 8.45
CA ASP A 301 2.12 2.36 8.17
C ASP A 301 2.40 3.77 7.62
N GLY A 302 2.79 3.84 6.35
CA GLY A 302 3.12 5.10 5.69
C GLY A 302 3.85 4.89 4.37
N PRO A 303 4.29 5.97 3.75
CA PRO A 303 5.12 5.89 2.55
C PRO A 303 6.50 5.29 2.87
N PRO A 304 7.18 4.70 1.87
CA PRO A 304 8.59 4.39 1.99
C PRO A 304 9.41 5.63 2.32
N VAL A 305 10.49 5.44 3.07
CA VAL A 305 11.37 6.53 3.49
C VAL A 305 12.53 6.67 2.51
N PHE A 306 12.72 7.86 1.96
CA PHE A 306 13.88 8.11 1.09
C PHE A 306 15.16 8.20 1.93
N ASN A 307 16.10 7.34 1.62
CA ASN A 307 17.43 7.32 2.19
C ASN A 307 18.39 8.04 1.23
N ALA A 308 18.84 9.23 1.60
CA ALA A 308 19.69 10.05 0.75
C ALA A 308 21.13 9.47 0.57
N GLU A 309 21.62 8.71 1.54
CA GLU A 309 22.95 8.10 1.48
C GLU A 309 23.00 6.95 0.46
N SER A 310 22.05 6.02 0.55
CA SER A 310 21.95 4.88 -0.36
C SER A 310 21.22 5.19 -1.67
N GLN A 311 20.54 6.35 -1.74
CA GLN A 311 19.65 6.73 -2.84
C GLN A 311 18.56 5.68 -3.07
N THR A 312 17.88 5.27 -1.99
CA THR A 312 16.83 4.26 -2.01
C THR A 312 15.56 4.72 -1.31
N LEU A 313 14.42 4.18 -1.73
CA LEU A 313 13.19 4.20 -0.95
C LEU A 313 13.16 2.94 -0.09
N ASP A 314 13.31 3.12 1.20
CA ASP A 314 13.38 2.04 2.18
C ASP A 314 12.00 1.78 2.79
N TYR A 315 11.60 0.52 2.82
CA TYR A 315 10.34 0.08 3.40
C TYR A 315 10.52 -1.13 4.30
N ARG A 316 10.12 -1.01 5.55
CA ARG A 316 10.26 -2.08 6.54
C ARG A 316 9.02 -2.97 6.58
N VAL A 317 9.25 -4.26 6.57
CA VAL A 317 8.23 -5.32 6.68
C VAL A 317 8.70 -6.37 7.69
N SER A 318 7.77 -7.13 8.26
CA SER A 318 8.10 -8.26 9.12
C SER A 318 6.99 -9.31 9.08
N ALA A 319 7.39 -10.58 9.12
CA ALA A 319 6.49 -11.71 9.24
C ALA A 319 7.26 -12.93 9.78
N PRO A 320 6.56 -13.95 10.32
CA PRO A 320 7.17 -15.23 10.65
C PRO A 320 7.84 -15.89 9.44
N HIS A 321 8.98 -16.53 9.67
CA HIS A 321 9.67 -17.30 8.63
C HIS A 321 8.90 -18.50 8.15
N LEU A 322 8.09 -19.09 9.03
CA LEU A 322 7.36 -20.33 8.74
C LEU A 322 5.85 -20.09 8.70
N MET A 323 5.22 -20.66 7.71
CA MET A 323 3.78 -20.77 7.60
C MET A 323 3.24 -21.78 8.63
N PRO A 324 1.91 -21.86 8.85
CA PRO A 324 1.33 -22.83 9.79
C PRO A 324 1.66 -24.29 9.50
N ASP A 325 1.86 -24.65 8.25
CA ASP A 325 2.25 -25.98 7.79
C ASP A 325 3.76 -26.27 7.90
N GLY A 326 4.55 -25.28 8.31
CA GLY A 326 6.00 -25.37 8.42
C GLY A 326 6.76 -25.03 7.13
N SER A 327 6.08 -24.73 6.04
CA SER A 327 6.72 -24.22 4.83
C SER A 327 7.28 -22.80 5.05
N LYS A 328 8.26 -22.41 4.25
CA LYS A 328 8.83 -21.04 4.34
C LYS A 328 7.81 -20.01 3.89
N THR A 329 7.72 -18.93 4.62
CA THR A 329 6.94 -17.75 4.21
C THR A 329 7.65 -17.06 3.06
N VAL A 330 6.94 -16.90 1.95
CA VAL A 330 7.41 -16.21 0.76
C VAL A 330 6.83 -14.82 0.72
N GLY A 331 7.69 -13.81 0.72
CA GLY A 331 7.31 -12.41 0.71
C GLY A 331 6.95 -11.89 -0.68
N THR A 332 5.98 -10.98 -0.71
CA THR A 332 5.62 -10.16 -1.87
C THR A 332 5.65 -8.68 -1.49
N TYR A 333 6.09 -7.87 -2.43
CA TYR A 333 6.10 -6.41 -2.30
C TYR A 333 5.86 -5.80 -3.67
N ASP A 334 4.85 -4.96 -3.76
CA ASP A 334 4.53 -4.19 -4.94
C ASP A 334 4.55 -2.71 -4.60
N LEU A 335 5.18 -1.91 -5.45
CA LEU A 335 5.15 -0.46 -5.40
C LEU A 335 4.74 0.07 -6.77
N VAL A 336 3.60 0.74 -6.83
CA VAL A 336 3.12 1.48 -8.00
C VAL A 336 3.19 2.96 -7.64
N ILE A 337 4.14 3.68 -8.21
CA ILE A 337 4.41 5.09 -7.87
C ILE A 337 4.18 5.98 -9.08
N ASP A 338 3.54 7.14 -8.88
CA ASP A 338 3.44 8.17 -9.92
C ASP A 338 4.83 8.58 -10.39
N ALA A 339 5.05 8.56 -11.70
CA ALA A 339 6.37 8.79 -12.28
C ALA A 339 6.94 10.18 -11.96
N ASN A 340 6.09 11.20 -11.81
CA ASN A 340 6.54 12.55 -11.45
C ASN A 340 6.92 12.62 -9.97
N VAL A 341 6.17 11.93 -9.11
CA VAL A 341 6.50 11.82 -7.68
C VAL A 341 7.84 11.10 -7.52
N ALA A 342 8.03 9.98 -8.20
CA ALA A 342 9.30 9.26 -8.18
C ALA A 342 10.47 10.13 -8.65
N ARG A 343 10.32 10.81 -9.77
CA ARG A 343 11.35 11.73 -10.29
C ARG A 343 11.62 12.89 -9.34
N CYS A 344 10.59 13.43 -8.71
CA CYS A 344 10.75 14.49 -7.70
C CYS A 344 11.57 13.99 -6.50
N ILE A 345 11.25 12.83 -5.95
CA ILE A 345 11.95 12.26 -4.78
C ILE A 345 13.42 12.02 -5.08
N TYR A 346 13.74 11.50 -6.27
CA TYR A 346 15.10 11.18 -6.68
C TYR A 346 15.85 12.33 -7.37
N GLY A 347 15.18 13.45 -7.64
CA GLY A 347 15.76 14.58 -8.37
C GLY A 347 16.06 14.25 -9.84
N PHE A 348 15.28 13.40 -10.49
CA PHE A 348 15.48 12.95 -11.87
C PHE A 348 14.82 13.89 -12.89
N SER A 349 15.35 13.83 -14.13
CA SER A 349 14.73 14.44 -15.31
C SER A 349 13.62 13.54 -15.88
N ASN A 350 13.11 13.88 -17.07
CA ASN A 350 12.09 13.06 -17.78
C ASN A 350 12.67 11.85 -18.53
N ALA A 351 13.99 11.57 -18.41
CA ALA A 351 14.58 10.40 -19.05
C ALA A 351 14.03 9.08 -18.47
N PRO A 352 14.10 7.97 -19.22
CA PRO A 352 13.69 6.67 -18.73
C PRO A 352 14.35 6.29 -17.42
N VAL A 353 13.62 5.57 -16.59
CA VAL A 353 14.06 5.13 -15.27
C VAL A 353 14.15 3.62 -15.26
N SER A 354 15.27 3.10 -14.81
CA SER A 354 15.45 1.70 -14.44
C SER A 354 15.34 1.56 -12.93
N ALA A 355 14.98 0.39 -12.44
CA ALA A 355 14.88 0.17 -11.01
C ALA A 355 15.37 -1.21 -10.60
N SER A 356 15.80 -1.31 -9.36
CA SER A 356 16.10 -2.58 -8.69
C SER A 356 15.47 -2.57 -7.29
N ILE A 357 15.08 -3.75 -6.83
CA ILE A 357 14.64 -3.94 -5.45
C ILE A 357 15.61 -4.90 -4.79
N SER A 358 16.15 -4.50 -3.68
CA SER A 358 16.97 -5.36 -2.83
C SER A 358 16.27 -5.58 -1.49
N VAL A 359 16.48 -6.76 -0.92
CA VAL A 359 16.02 -7.14 0.40
C VAL A 359 17.21 -7.19 1.31
N VAL A 360 17.24 -6.32 2.31
CA VAL A 360 18.32 -6.23 3.29
C VAL A 360 17.84 -6.87 4.58
N GLY A 361 18.43 -8.01 4.96
CA GLY A 361 18.14 -8.69 6.21
C GLY A 361 18.70 -7.94 7.43
N GLU A 362 18.35 -8.38 8.64
CA GLU A 362 18.81 -7.77 9.90
C GLU A 362 20.34 -7.74 10.03
N ASN A 363 21.03 -8.72 9.46
CA ASN A 363 22.49 -8.81 9.47
C ASN A 363 23.17 -8.01 8.34
N GLY A 364 22.42 -7.17 7.61
CA GLY A 364 22.93 -6.41 6.48
C GLY A 364 23.13 -7.23 5.19
N GLU A 365 22.71 -8.49 5.16
CA GLU A 365 22.71 -9.28 3.93
C GLU A 365 21.83 -8.62 2.87
N ASN A 366 22.44 -8.34 1.72
CA ASN A 366 21.73 -7.73 0.60
C ASN A 366 21.44 -8.80 -0.46
N ARG A 367 20.17 -9.12 -0.68
CA ARG A 367 19.73 -10.08 -1.70
C ARG A 367 18.88 -9.34 -2.73
N ILE A 368 19.23 -9.47 -3.99
CA ILE A 368 18.39 -8.95 -5.08
C ILE A 368 17.17 -9.85 -5.18
N ALA A 369 16.00 -9.29 -4.96
CA ALA A 369 14.75 -9.99 -5.21
C ALA A 369 14.48 -10.06 -6.73
N ALA A 370 13.69 -11.04 -7.16
CA ALA A 370 13.16 -11.04 -8.51
C ALA A 370 12.34 -9.77 -8.73
N THR A 371 12.78 -8.91 -9.64
CA THR A 371 12.18 -7.60 -9.85
C THR A 371 11.57 -7.49 -11.24
N THR A 372 10.38 -6.95 -11.30
CA THR A 372 9.76 -6.49 -12.54
C THR A 372 9.63 -4.97 -12.46
N VAL A 373 10.10 -4.29 -13.50
CA VAL A 373 9.99 -2.83 -13.61
C VAL A 373 9.29 -2.49 -14.90
N ARG A 374 8.27 -1.66 -14.83
CA ARG A 374 7.49 -1.17 -15.99
C ARG A 374 7.06 0.26 -15.75
N GLU A 375 7.28 1.14 -16.71
CA GLU A 375 6.62 2.45 -16.75
C GLU A 375 5.48 2.40 -17.77
N ARG A 376 4.27 2.72 -17.33
CA ARG A 376 3.07 2.75 -18.17
C ARG A 376 2.07 3.77 -17.62
N ASP A 377 1.46 4.54 -18.50
CA ASP A 377 0.39 5.49 -18.18
C ASP A 377 0.74 6.49 -17.07
N GLY A 378 2.03 6.89 -17.01
CA GLY A 378 2.54 7.81 -15.99
C GLY A 378 2.81 7.17 -14.62
N TRP A 379 2.78 5.84 -14.52
CA TRP A 379 3.09 5.08 -13.33
C TRP A 379 4.29 4.16 -13.52
N ILE A 380 5.15 4.09 -12.51
CA ILE A 380 6.24 3.12 -12.43
C ILE A 380 5.76 1.96 -11.56
N TYR A 381 5.73 0.77 -12.15
CA TYR A 381 5.35 -0.48 -11.49
C TYR A 381 6.60 -1.24 -11.09
N LEU A 382 6.71 -1.56 -9.83
CA LEU A 382 7.82 -2.28 -9.23
C LEU A 382 7.24 -3.45 -8.42
N SER A 383 7.74 -4.65 -8.66
CA SER A 383 7.31 -5.84 -7.93
C SER A 383 8.51 -6.66 -7.51
N ALA A 384 8.52 -7.14 -6.30
CA ALA A 384 9.47 -8.09 -5.76
C ALA A 384 8.76 -9.26 -5.11
N SER A 385 9.23 -10.46 -5.37
CA SER A 385 8.68 -11.68 -4.80
C SER A 385 9.78 -12.71 -4.54
N GLY A 386 9.46 -13.75 -3.78
CA GLY A 386 10.39 -14.85 -3.53
C GLY A 386 11.39 -14.59 -2.41
N PHE A 387 11.29 -13.49 -1.68
CA PHE A 387 12.13 -13.25 -0.51
C PHE A 387 11.52 -13.87 0.76
N THR A 388 12.37 -14.12 1.76
CA THR A 388 11.95 -14.60 3.08
C THR A 388 11.94 -13.45 4.07
N PHE A 389 11.05 -13.50 5.04
CA PHE A 389 10.96 -12.50 6.09
C PHE A 389 11.98 -12.80 7.21
N SER A 390 12.76 -11.79 7.56
CA SER A 390 13.62 -11.72 8.76
C SER A 390 13.69 -10.25 9.14
N SER A 391 12.57 -9.60 9.38
CA SER A 391 12.47 -8.13 9.53
C SER A 391 13.20 -7.36 8.41
N PRO A 392 13.03 -7.75 7.13
CA PRO A 392 13.82 -7.17 6.06
C PRO A 392 13.41 -5.73 5.80
N THR A 393 14.38 -4.93 5.39
CA THR A 393 14.16 -3.65 4.73
C THR A 393 14.17 -3.87 3.22
N LEU A 394 13.07 -3.54 2.58
CA LEU A 394 12.98 -3.52 1.13
C LEU A 394 13.53 -2.18 0.64
N ARG A 395 14.54 -2.22 -0.20
CA ARG A 395 15.20 -1.04 -0.77
C ARG A 395 14.93 -0.95 -2.25
N VAL A 396 14.16 0.03 -2.64
CA VAL A 396 13.92 0.36 -4.05
C VAL A 396 14.92 1.40 -4.48
N LYS A 397 15.78 1.06 -5.43
CA LYS A 397 16.72 1.98 -6.06
C LYS A 397 16.27 2.28 -7.48
N LEU A 398 15.96 3.53 -7.75
CA LEU A 398 15.75 4.00 -9.11
C LEU A 398 17.07 4.54 -9.67
N THR A 399 17.30 4.29 -10.93
CA THR A 399 18.45 4.83 -11.68
C THR A 399 17.93 5.43 -12.97
N GLN A 400 18.52 6.52 -13.38
CA GLN A 400 18.18 7.17 -14.62
C GLN A 400 19.25 6.91 -15.67
N GLU A 401 18.84 6.61 -16.89
CA GLU A 401 19.78 6.54 -18.01
C GLU A 401 20.40 7.93 -18.22
N VAL A 402 21.73 7.97 -18.26
CA VAL A 402 22.44 9.19 -18.62
C VAL A 402 22.19 9.41 -20.11
N VAL A 403 21.33 10.34 -20.45
CA VAL A 403 21.23 10.84 -21.81
C VAL A 403 22.54 11.58 -22.11
N VAL A 404 23.48 10.88 -22.70
CA VAL A 404 24.65 11.54 -23.28
C VAL A 404 24.09 12.39 -24.41
N GLU A 405 23.90 13.69 -24.14
CA GLU A 405 23.69 14.64 -25.22
C GLU A 405 24.89 14.53 -26.17
N THR A 406 24.71 13.76 -27.22
CA THR A 406 25.62 13.85 -28.36
C THR A 406 25.43 15.27 -28.90
N LYS A 407 26.28 16.19 -28.45
CA LYS A 407 26.34 17.51 -29.09
C LYS A 407 26.47 17.23 -30.60
N PRO A 408 25.58 17.78 -31.43
CA PRO A 408 25.69 17.59 -32.86
C PRO A 408 27.12 18.00 -33.24
N VAL A 409 27.85 17.07 -33.82
CA VAL A 409 29.18 17.35 -34.36
C VAL A 409 28.96 18.41 -35.42
N VAL A 410 29.18 19.65 -35.05
CA VAL A 410 29.15 20.75 -36.02
C VAL A 410 30.29 20.46 -37.00
N ALA A 411 29.91 19.93 -38.14
CA ALA A 411 30.87 19.63 -39.20
C ALA A 411 31.62 20.94 -39.55
N THR A 412 32.87 21.01 -39.14
CA THR A 412 33.72 22.20 -39.36
C THR A 412 33.98 22.34 -40.86
N LYS A 413 33.30 23.28 -41.48
CA LYS A 413 33.52 23.59 -42.90
C LYS A 413 34.93 24.11 -43.06
N LYS A 414 35.74 23.40 -43.83
CA LYS A 414 37.10 23.81 -44.22
C LYS A 414 37.03 24.69 -45.48
N THR A 415 37.83 25.77 -45.52
CA THR A 415 37.95 26.60 -46.68
C THR A 415 39.31 26.39 -47.32
N ILE A 416 39.33 26.02 -48.61
CA ILE A 416 40.54 25.87 -49.39
C ILE A 416 40.63 27.00 -50.45
N SER A 417 41.83 27.38 -50.78
CA SER A 417 42.12 28.34 -51.88
C SER A 417 42.51 27.56 -53.13
N CYS A 418 41.81 27.83 -54.21
CA CYS A 418 42.04 27.21 -55.50
C CYS A 418 42.56 28.23 -56.52
N VAL A 419 43.64 27.94 -57.26
CA VAL A 419 44.32 28.86 -58.14
C VAL A 419 44.34 28.35 -59.56
N LYS A 420 44.08 29.24 -60.52
CA LYS A 420 44.25 28.99 -61.98
C LYS A 420 44.88 30.22 -62.61
N GLY A 421 46.19 30.21 -62.92
CA GLY A 421 46.91 31.39 -63.34
C GLY A 421 46.88 32.47 -62.26
N LYS A 422 46.50 33.67 -62.65
CA LYS A 422 46.34 34.81 -61.68
C LYS A 422 44.99 34.81 -60.96
N LYS A 423 44.05 33.85 -61.18
CA LYS A 423 42.72 33.81 -60.59
C LYS A 423 42.75 32.91 -59.34
N VAL A 424 42.25 33.45 -58.17
CA VAL A 424 42.09 32.72 -56.93
C VAL A 424 40.62 32.63 -56.57
N LYS A 425 40.15 31.39 -56.21
CA LYS A 425 38.79 31.13 -55.76
C LYS A 425 38.84 30.39 -54.41
N LYS A 426 38.10 30.86 -53.42
CA LYS A 426 37.93 30.14 -52.14
C LYS A 426 36.73 29.20 -52.25
N VAL A 427 36.88 27.96 -51.79
CA VAL A 427 35.84 26.93 -51.76
C VAL A 427 35.71 26.46 -50.33
N THR A 428 34.49 26.53 -49.76
CA THR A 428 34.17 26.15 -48.39
C THR A 428 33.22 24.99 -48.40
N GLY A 429 33.47 23.95 -47.64
CA GLY A 429 32.64 22.75 -47.48
C GLY A 429 33.24 21.77 -46.48
N GLU A 430 32.55 20.67 -46.22
CA GLU A 430 33.04 19.62 -45.32
C GLU A 430 34.26 18.90 -45.94
N SER A 431 34.29 18.72 -47.25
CA SER A 431 35.41 18.18 -48.03
C SER A 431 35.57 19.00 -49.30
N PRO A 432 36.03 20.25 -49.20
CA PRO A 432 36.08 21.14 -50.38
C PRO A 432 37.09 20.66 -51.40
N LYS A 433 36.68 20.60 -52.66
CA LYS A 433 37.55 20.29 -53.79
C LYS A 433 37.59 21.43 -54.77
N CYS A 434 38.73 21.67 -55.38
CA CYS A 434 38.89 22.70 -56.37
C CYS A 434 38.09 22.39 -57.65
N PRO A 435 37.38 23.39 -58.26
CA PRO A 435 36.70 23.24 -59.50
C PRO A 435 37.68 22.79 -60.66
N LYS A 436 37.11 22.18 -61.68
CA LYS A 436 37.91 21.68 -62.82
C LYS A 436 38.81 22.75 -63.39
N GLY A 437 40.11 22.46 -63.46
CA GLY A 437 41.10 23.40 -63.98
C GLY A 437 41.74 24.36 -62.95
N PHE A 438 41.33 24.26 -61.65
CA PHE A 438 42.01 24.96 -60.54
C PHE A 438 42.82 23.93 -59.71
N LYS A 439 43.95 24.38 -59.20
CA LYS A 439 44.75 23.57 -58.23
C LYS A 439 44.68 24.20 -56.87
N GLN A 440 44.66 23.37 -55.82
CA GLN A 440 44.72 23.85 -54.42
C GLN A 440 46.10 24.45 -54.17
N ARG A 441 46.07 25.61 -53.50
CA ARG A 441 47.30 26.29 -53.05
C ARG A 441 47.57 25.92 -51.62
#